data_edb3f2a3c26e7b42bb5f25c866bc458a
#
_entry.id   edb3f2a3c26e7b42bb5f25c866bc458a
#
_cell.length_a   1.000
_cell.length_b   1.000
_cell.length_c   1.000
_cell.angle_alpha   90.00
_cell.angle_beta   90.00
_cell.angle_gamma   90.00
#
_symmetry.space_group_name_H-M   'P 1'
#
loop_
_entity.id
_entity.type
_entity.pdbx_description
1 polymer ?
#
loop_
_entity_poly.entity_id
_entity_poly.type
_entity_poly.pdbx_seq_one_letter_code
_entity_poly.pdbx_strand_id
1 'polypeptide(L)'
;MSTLHPVQFPNVTAAIAAFKAGRPVLLLDDDDREDEADIIAAAENISLQTMAMMIRDCSGIVCLCLDEATVDELQLAPMVQNNQARHGTGFTVTIEAAEGISTGVSAQDRVTTIAAALRSSAEQRHIVSPGHVFPLRARNGGVLTRRGHTEGSVDLARLAGLRPAAVLCELMNPDGTMARGEEVAVYARQYNLPMLTIDELAQYRLALQAQTAAAI
;
A
#
# COMPACT_ATOMS: atom_id res chain seq x y z
N MET A 1 -15.91 20.19 3.72
CA MET A 1 -15.50 18.98 2.98
C MET A 1 -16.78 18.32 2.48
N SER A 2 -17.01 18.33 1.16
CA SER A 2 -18.17 17.64 0.55
C SER A 2 -17.86 16.15 0.57
N THR A 3 -18.60 15.38 1.35
CA THR A 3 -18.49 13.92 1.37
C THR A 3 -19.41 13.35 0.32
N LEU A 4 -18.87 12.57 -0.62
CA LEU A 4 -19.67 11.71 -1.50
C LEU A 4 -20.62 10.87 -0.66
N HIS A 5 -21.84 10.64 -1.15
CA HIS A 5 -22.82 9.86 -0.42
C HIS A 5 -22.27 8.42 -0.26
N PRO A 6 -22.16 7.87 0.97
CA PRO A 6 -21.58 6.53 1.23
C PRO A 6 -22.24 5.42 0.43
N VAL A 7 -23.50 5.60 0.04
CA VAL A 7 -24.29 4.62 -0.74
C VAL A 7 -23.76 4.43 -2.17
N GLN A 8 -23.05 5.40 -2.73
CA GLN A 8 -22.56 5.33 -4.11
C GLN A 8 -21.26 4.49 -4.25
N PHE A 9 -20.43 4.43 -3.19
CA PHE A 9 -19.13 3.73 -3.20
C PHE A 9 -18.94 2.97 -1.87
N PRO A 10 -19.74 1.92 -1.60
CA PRO A 10 -19.73 1.26 -0.30
C PRO A 10 -18.40 0.57 0.02
N ASN A 11 -17.75 -0.07 -0.96
CA ASN A 11 -16.48 -0.76 -0.78
C ASN A 11 -15.35 0.23 -0.46
N VAL A 12 -15.26 1.34 -1.19
CA VAL A 12 -14.26 2.39 -0.94
C VAL A 12 -14.48 3.02 0.45
N THR A 13 -15.73 3.27 0.83
CA THR A 13 -16.07 3.80 2.16
C THR A 13 -15.67 2.83 3.28
N ALA A 14 -15.93 1.54 3.11
CA ALA A 14 -15.52 0.50 4.05
C ALA A 14 -13.99 0.40 4.17
N ALA A 15 -13.27 0.49 3.04
CA ALA A 15 -11.82 0.47 2.98
C ALA A 15 -11.20 1.69 3.69
N ILE A 16 -11.72 2.89 3.45
CA ILE A 16 -11.29 4.12 4.14
C ILE A 16 -11.49 3.97 5.66
N ALA A 17 -12.63 3.46 6.10
CA ALA A 17 -12.91 3.23 7.51
C ALA A 17 -11.95 2.19 8.14
N ALA A 18 -11.63 1.12 7.38
CA ALA A 18 -10.68 0.10 7.81
C ALA A 18 -9.26 0.69 7.98
N PHE A 19 -8.77 1.46 7.00
CA PHE A 19 -7.47 2.14 7.09
C PHE A 19 -7.37 3.06 8.32
N LYS A 20 -8.40 3.89 8.57
CA LYS A 20 -8.47 4.73 9.76
C LYS A 20 -8.38 3.94 11.06
N ALA A 21 -8.97 2.75 11.07
CA ALA A 21 -8.98 1.85 12.23
C ALA A 21 -7.72 0.95 12.34
N GLY A 22 -6.72 1.11 11.47
CA GLY A 22 -5.51 0.27 11.45
C GLY A 22 -5.76 -1.16 10.98
N ARG A 23 -6.87 -1.40 10.27
CA ARG A 23 -7.21 -2.72 9.74
C ARG A 23 -6.79 -2.85 8.28
N PRO A 24 -6.30 -4.03 7.85
CA PRO A 24 -5.97 -4.29 6.46
C PRO A 24 -7.21 -4.38 5.57
N VAL A 25 -6.96 -4.21 4.26
CA VAL A 25 -7.94 -4.24 3.18
C VAL A 25 -7.36 -5.10 2.06
N LEU A 26 -8.20 -5.73 1.25
CA LEU A 26 -7.81 -6.36 -0.01
C LEU A 26 -8.08 -5.40 -1.16
N LEU A 27 -7.02 -5.07 -1.89
CA LEU A 27 -7.07 -4.25 -3.11
C LEU A 27 -6.80 -5.15 -4.31
N LEU A 28 -7.73 -5.12 -5.27
CA LEU A 28 -7.66 -5.92 -6.48
C LEU A 28 -7.38 -5.00 -7.68
N ASP A 29 -6.48 -5.40 -8.56
CA ASP A 29 -6.27 -4.69 -9.81
C ASP A 29 -7.10 -5.26 -10.97
N ASP A 30 -6.90 -4.66 -12.16
CA ASP A 30 -7.68 -5.03 -13.34
C ASP A 30 -7.21 -6.40 -13.88
N ASP A 31 -8.15 -7.25 -14.34
CA ASP A 31 -7.88 -8.61 -14.84
C ASP A 31 -6.91 -8.63 -16.05
N ASP A 32 -6.81 -7.53 -16.79
CA ASP A 32 -5.90 -7.37 -17.92
C ASP A 32 -4.52 -6.82 -17.52
N ARG A 33 -4.28 -6.55 -16.22
CA ARG A 33 -3.01 -6.03 -15.70
C ARG A 33 -2.16 -7.14 -15.06
N GLU A 34 -2.26 -7.37 -13.76
CA GLU A 34 -1.58 -8.42 -12.98
C GLU A 34 -2.56 -9.53 -12.60
N ASP A 35 -3.86 -9.18 -12.49
CA ASP A 35 -4.93 -10.03 -12.00
C ASP A 35 -4.57 -10.61 -10.62
N GLU A 36 -4.17 -9.70 -9.72
CA GLU A 36 -3.72 -10.01 -8.36
C GLU A 36 -4.54 -9.27 -7.31
N ALA A 37 -4.46 -9.74 -6.09
CA ALA A 37 -5.02 -9.08 -4.91
C ALA A 37 -3.93 -8.90 -3.86
N ASP A 38 -3.75 -7.67 -3.40
CA ASP A 38 -2.80 -7.35 -2.35
C ASP A 38 -3.51 -7.12 -1.01
N ILE A 39 -2.95 -7.67 0.07
CA ILE A 39 -3.27 -7.16 1.40
C ILE A 39 -2.56 -5.83 1.57
N ILE A 40 -3.34 -4.77 1.79
CA ILE A 40 -2.80 -3.43 2.01
C ILE A 40 -3.20 -2.89 3.39
N ALA A 41 -2.34 -2.08 4.00
CA ALA A 41 -2.60 -1.43 5.28
C ALA A 41 -1.93 -0.05 5.32
N ALA A 42 -2.50 0.89 6.07
CA ALA A 42 -1.84 2.17 6.30
C ALA A 42 -0.52 1.97 7.07
N ALA A 43 0.58 2.56 6.57
CA ALA A 43 1.89 2.39 7.19
C ALA A 43 1.96 3.02 8.58
N GLU A 44 1.22 4.11 8.81
CA GLU A 44 1.24 4.89 10.05
C GLU A 44 0.75 4.11 11.28
N ASN A 45 -0.17 3.17 11.09
CA ASN A 45 -0.80 2.42 12.18
C ASN A 45 -0.81 0.89 11.94
N ILE A 46 0.13 0.39 11.12
CA ILE A 46 0.25 -1.05 10.87
C ILE A 46 0.54 -1.81 12.15
N SER A 47 -0.24 -2.86 12.40
CA SER A 47 -0.06 -3.72 13.56
C SER A 47 0.92 -4.87 13.29
N LEU A 48 1.51 -5.39 14.38
CA LEU A 48 2.33 -6.62 14.31
C LEU A 48 1.55 -7.80 13.73
N GLN A 49 0.26 -7.91 14.07
CA GLN A 49 -0.62 -8.97 13.57
C GLN A 49 -0.84 -8.86 12.05
N THR A 50 -1.06 -7.64 11.54
CA THR A 50 -1.20 -7.41 10.09
C THR A 50 0.10 -7.74 9.37
N MET A 51 1.26 -7.32 9.89
CA MET A 51 2.55 -7.65 9.30
C MET A 51 2.80 -9.18 9.30
N ALA A 52 2.49 -9.87 10.39
CA ALA A 52 2.61 -11.31 10.48
C ALA A 52 1.67 -12.04 9.48
N MET A 53 0.45 -11.51 9.26
CA MET A 53 -0.49 -11.99 8.24
C MET A 53 0.12 -11.85 6.84
N MET A 54 0.64 -10.67 6.48
CA MET A 54 1.29 -10.42 5.19
C MET A 54 2.46 -11.38 4.94
N ILE A 55 3.32 -11.61 5.93
CA ILE A 55 4.47 -12.53 5.79
C ILE A 55 4.02 -13.98 5.63
N ARG A 56 2.96 -14.41 6.33
CA ARG A 56 2.48 -15.78 6.33
C ARG A 56 1.65 -16.14 5.11
N ASP A 57 0.75 -15.22 4.68
CA ASP A 57 -0.32 -15.51 3.73
C ASP A 57 -0.07 -14.87 2.34
N CYS A 58 0.97 -14.05 2.22
CA CYS A 58 1.33 -13.34 0.99
C CYS A 58 2.72 -13.74 0.48
N SER A 59 3.19 -13.10 -0.58
CA SER A 59 4.53 -13.34 -1.18
C SER A 59 5.69 -13.19 -0.18
N GLY A 60 5.46 -12.47 0.91
CA GLY A 60 6.51 -12.11 1.87
C GLY A 60 7.41 -10.96 1.41
N ILE A 61 7.25 -10.47 0.19
CA ILE A 61 7.92 -9.27 -0.33
C ILE A 61 7.15 -8.04 0.17
N VAL A 62 7.41 -7.67 1.42
CA VAL A 62 6.70 -6.55 2.04
C VAL A 62 7.16 -5.23 1.44
N CYS A 63 6.25 -4.56 0.74
CA CYS A 63 6.48 -3.30 0.08
C CYS A 63 5.94 -2.11 0.89
N LEU A 64 6.75 -1.04 1.00
CA LEU A 64 6.35 0.23 1.59
C LEU A 64 6.06 1.25 0.48
N CYS A 65 4.78 1.46 0.17
CA CYS A 65 4.33 2.42 -0.82
C CYS A 65 4.42 3.84 -0.27
N LEU A 66 5.18 4.70 -0.93
CA LEU A 66 5.41 6.09 -0.53
C LEU A 66 5.08 7.02 -1.71
N ASP A 67 4.61 8.21 -1.43
CA ASP A 67 4.50 9.24 -2.47
C ASP A 67 5.88 9.76 -2.89
N GLU A 68 5.94 10.43 -4.03
CA GLU A 68 7.22 10.94 -4.57
C GLU A 68 7.94 11.87 -3.61
N ALA A 69 7.21 12.75 -2.94
CA ALA A 69 7.78 13.73 -2.01
C ALA A 69 8.51 13.02 -0.85
N THR A 70 7.89 11.99 -0.28
CA THR A 70 8.51 11.19 0.81
C THR A 70 9.72 10.42 0.31
N VAL A 71 9.66 9.82 -0.89
CA VAL A 71 10.81 9.10 -1.47
C VAL A 71 11.99 10.04 -1.70
N ASP A 72 11.72 11.28 -2.18
CA ASP A 72 12.75 12.30 -2.41
C ASP A 72 13.33 12.80 -1.08
N GLU A 73 12.49 13.05 -0.08
CA GLU A 73 12.93 13.45 1.27
C GLU A 73 13.83 12.39 1.91
N LEU A 74 13.46 11.11 1.77
CA LEU A 74 14.27 9.99 2.26
C LEU A 74 15.50 9.69 1.39
N GLN A 75 15.66 10.37 0.25
CA GLN A 75 16.75 10.16 -0.70
C GLN A 75 16.92 8.69 -1.12
N LEU A 76 15.78 8.01 -1.37
CA LEU A 76 15.78 6.63 -1.79
C LEU A 76 16.04 6.54 -3.30
N ALA A 77 17.23 6.09 -3.66
CA ALA A 77 17.60 5.89 -5.06
C ALA A 77 16.73 4.79 -5.70
N PRO A 78 16.40 4.88 -7.00
CA PRO A 78 15.81 3.77 -7.74
C PRO A 78 16.69 2.51 -7.58
N MET A 79 16.04 1.33 -7.49
CA MET A 79 16.76 0.05 -7.36
C MET A 79 17.66 -0.22 -8.56
N VAL A 80 17.25 0.24 -9.74
CA VAL A 80 18.02 0.15 -11.00
C VAL A 80 17.93 1.46 -11.78
N GLN A 81 18.98 1.79 -12.54
CA GLN A 81 18.97 2.98 -13.40
C GLN A 81 18.02 2.84 -14.58
N ASN A 82 17.89 1.64 -15.15
CA ASN A 82 17.00 1.34 -16.25
C ASN A 82 15.97 0.30 -15.80
N ASN A 83 14.76 0.75 -15.47
CA ASN A 83 13.67 -0.12 -15.06
C ASN A 83 13.07 -0.85 -16.28
N GLN A 84 13.23 -2.18 -16.31
CA GLN A 84 12.70 -3.07 -17.35
C GLN A 84 11.49 -3.90 -16.86
N ALA A 85 10.96 -3.61 -15.68
CA ALA A 85 9.78 -4.30 -15.16
C ALA A 85 8.56 -4.04 -16.06
N ARG A 86 7.81 -5.11 -16.39
CA ARG A 86 6.65 -5.08 -17.32
C ARG A 86 5.67 -3.94 -17.01
N HIS A 87 5.36 -3.74 -15.71
CA HIS A 87 4.40 -2.73 -15.26
C HIS A 87 5.07 -1.44 -14.73
N GLY A 88 6.40 -1.33 -14.85
CA GLY A 88 7.16 -0.15 -14.47
C GLY A 88 7.08 0.20 -12.98
N THR A 89 6.91 -0.81 -12.11
CA THR A 89 6.83 -0.63 -10.66
C THR A 89 8.06 0.10 -10.13
N GLY A 90 7.84 1.14 -9.34
CA GLY A 90 8.87 2.09 -8.92
C GLY A 90 9.68 1.61 -7.72
N PHE A 91 10.33 0.45 -7.82
CA PHE A 91 11.22 -0.06 -6.77
C PHE A 91 12.38 0.89 -6.50
N THR A 92 12.63 1.14 -5.21
CA THR A 92 13.82 1.83 -4.74
C THR A 92 14.78 0.83 -4.07
N VAL A 93 15.94 1.30 -3.62
CA VAL A 93 16.80 0.49 -2.75
C VAL A 93 16.03 0.04 -1.52
N THR A 94 16.26 -1.22 -1.09
CA THR A 94 15.62 -1.76 0.11
C THR A 94 16.15 -1.08 1.37
N ILE A 95 15.34 -1.07 2.42
CA ILE A 95 15.66 -0.38 3.66
C ILE A 95 15.56 -1.29 4.89
N GLU A 96 16.26 -0.86 5.94
CA GLU A 96 16.19 -1.42 7.28
C GLU A 96 16.18 -0.28 8.31
N ALA A 97 15.62 -0.50 9.51
CA ALA A 97 15.80 0.43 10.60
C ALA A 97 17.27 0.45 11.03
N ALA A 98 17.82 1.66 11.28
CA ALA A 98 19.19 1.80 11.74
C ALA A 98 19.40 1.20 13.16
N GLU A 99 18.33 1.16 13.97
CA GLU A 99 18.34 0.70 15.35
C GLU A 99 17.02 0.02 15.72
N GLY A 100 17.03 -0.78 16.80
CA GLY A 100 15.83 -1.36 17.38
C GLY A 100 15.31 -2.61 16.68
N ILE A 101 16.13 -3.24 15.86
CA ILE A 101 15.85 -4.51 15.15
C ILE A 101 16.87 -5.59 15.53
N SER A 102 16.53 -6.84 15.20
CA SER A 102 17.45 -7.97 15.29
C SER A 102 18.10 -8.27 13.92
N THR A 103 17.51 -9.16 13.14
CA THR A 103 17.98 -9.52 11.79
C THR A 103 17.25 -8.76 10.66
N GLY A 104 16.22 -7.97 10.99
CA GLY A 104 15.41 -7.24 10.02
C GLY A 104 14.24 -8.02 9.40
N VAL A 105 14.25 -9.35 9.50
CA VAL A 105 13.31 -10.24 8.76
C VAL A 105 11.97 -10.42 9.47
N SER A 106 11.96 -10.41 10.82
CA SER A 106 10.76 -10.69 11.59
C SER A 106 9.65 -9.66 11.34
N ALA A 107 8.40 -10.03 11.64
CA ALA A 107 7.28 -9.08 11.56
C ALA A 107 7.53 -7.85 12.44
N GLN A 108 8.10 -8.03 13.64
CA GLN A 108 8.44 -6.93 14.53
C GLN A 108 9.50 -6.01 13.93
N ASP A 109 10.57 -6.57 13.34
CA ASP A 109 11.65 -5.80 12.74
C ASP A 109 11.14 -4.99 11.53
N ARG A 110 10.27 -5.58 10.69
CA ARG A 110 9.68 -4.87 9.54
C ARG A 110 8.74 -3.74 9.97
N VAL A 111 7.92 -3.93 11.01
CA VAL A 111 7.11 -2.85 11.59
C VAL A 111 8.02 -1.74 12.14
N THR A 112 9.12 -2.10 12.83
CA THR A 112 10.10 -1.14 13.33
C THR A 112 10.75 -0.36 12.19
N THR A 113 11.08 -1.04 11.08
CA THR A 113 11.66 -0.42 9.87
C THR A 113 10.69 0.56 9.22
N ILE A 114 9.42 0.19 9.08
CA ILE A 114 8.37 1.08 8.54
C ILE A 114 8.22 2.32 9.43
N ALA A 115 8.12 2.13 10.75
CA ALA A 115 8.02 3.23 11.70
C ALA A 115 9.27 4.14 11.66
N ALA A 116 10.47 3.56 11.48
CA ALA A 116 11.72 4.31 11.31
C ALA A 116 11.70 5.13 10.01
N ALA A 117 11.23 4.55 8.90
CA ALA A 117 11.08 5.26 7.63
C ALA A 117 10.14 6.47 7.76
N LEU A 118 8.99 6.29 8.40
CA LEU A 118 8.03 7.38 8.61
C LEU A 118 8.52 8.50 9.54
N ARG A 119 9.50 8.24 10.41
CA ARG A 119 10.13 9.24 11.27
C ARG A 119 11.35 9.91 10.65
N SER A 120 11.89 9.34 9.58
CA SER A 120 13.07 9.87 8.90
C SER A 120 12.75 11.16 8.15
N SER A 121 13.77 12.03 8.09
CA SER A 121 13.80 13.23 7.23
C SER A 121 15.16 13.33 6.53
N ALA A 122 15.34 14.36 5.71
CA ALA A 122 16.62 14.62 5.06
C ALA A 122 17.76 14.91 6.07
N GLU A 123 17.42 15.54 7.20
CA GLU A 123 18.39 15.89 8.25
C GLU A 123 18.62 14.77 9.28
N GLN A 124 17.59 13.91 9.49
CA GLN A 124 17.65 12.85 10.51
C GLN A 124 17.20 11.52 9.95
N ARG A 125 18.12 10.70 9.55
CA ARG A 125 17.90 9.37 9.01
C ARG A 125 17.84 8.31 10.10
N HIS A 126 16.73 7.56 10.14
CA HIS A 126 16.54 6.41 11.03
C HIS A 126 16.57 5.07 10.28
N ILE A 127 16.89 5.12 8.98
CA ILE A 127 16.94 3.94 8.10
C ILE A 127 18.31 3.82 7.43
N VAL A 128 18.67 2.60 7.11
CA VAL A 128 19.86 2.21 6.32
C VAL A 128 19.45 1.38 5.13
N SER A 129 20.36 1.16 4.19
CA SER A 129 20.19 0.28 3.01
C SER A 129 21.42 -0.60 2.87
N PRO A 130 21.27 -1.85 2.37
CA PRO A 130 20.02 -2.55 2.05
C PRO A 130 19.28 -3.04 3.28
N GLY A 131 18.08 -3.65 3.08
CA GLY A 131 17.29 -4.25 4.14
C GLY A 131 16.16 -5.15 3.62
N HIS A 132 15.17 -5.45 4.47
CA HIS A 132 14.11 -6.42 4.21
C HIS A 132 12.73 -5.79 3.98
N VAL A 133 12.65 -4.46 3.86
CA VAL A 133 11.45 -3.74 3.42
C VAL A 133 11.76 -3.08 2.07
N PHE A 134 10.83 -3.16 1.13
CA PHE A 134 10.97 -2.73 -0.26
C PHE A 134 10.17 -1.45 -0.50
N PRO A 135 10.76 -0.23 -0.46
CA PRO A 135 10.01 0.97 -0.76
C PRO A 135 9.67 1.06 -2.24
N LEU A 136 8.42 1.47 -2.50
CA LEU A 136 7.90 1.73 -3.84
C LEU A 136 7.52 3.20 -3.97
N ARG A 137 7.97 3.84 -5.05
CA ARG A 137 7.60 5.21 -5.43
C ARG A 137 6.27 5.18 -6.17
N ALA A 138 5.19 5.68 -5.57
CA ALA A 138 3.92 5.90 -6.24
C ALA A 138 4.02 7.08 -7.23
N ARG A 139 3.33 6.98 -8.36
CA ARG A 139 3.25 8.06 -9.35
C ARG A 139 2.35 9.20 -8.82
N ASN A 140 2.78 10.45 -9.07
CA ASN A 140 1.92 11.61 -8.84
C ASN A 140 0.62 11.49 -9.63
N GLY A 141 -0.51 11.87 -9.00
CA GLY A 141 -1.84 11.65 -9.54
C GLY A 141 -2.47 10.32 -9.10
N GLY A 142 -1.69 9.39 -8.51
CA GLY A 142 -2.20 8.14 -7.93
C GLY A 142 -2.82 7.23 -8.98
N VAL A 143 -3.92 6.53 -8.62
CA VAL A 143 -4.60 5.58 -9.52
C VAL A 143 -5.14 6.21 -10.81
N LEU A 144 -5.29 7.53 -10.87
CA LEU A 144 -5.70 8.23 -12.09
C LEU A 144 -4.55 8.37 -13.09
N THR A 145 -3.29 8.21 -12.66
CA THR A 145 -2.09 8.23 -13.51
C THR A 145 -1.59 6.81 -13.78
N ARG A 146 -1.56 5.94 -12.77
CA ARG A 146 -1.16 4.53 -12.90
C ARG A 146 -2.09 3.66 -12.05
N ARG A 147 -2.79 2.74 -12.71
CA ARG A 147 -3.78 1.83 -12.08
C ARG A 147 -3.07 0.65 -11.41
N GLY A 148 -2.22 0.92 -10.42
CA GLY A 148 -1.45 -0.09 -9.70
C GLY A 148 -1.72 -0.09 -8.20
N HIS A 149 -1.46 -1.23 -7.54
CA HIS A 149 -1.60 -1.40 -6.10
C HIS A 149 -0.81 -0.36 -5.29
N THR A 150 0.39 0.02 -5.77
CA THR A 150 1.23 1.08 -5.16
C THR A 150 0.48 2.40 -5.04
N GLU A 151 -0.09 2.87 -6.16
CA GLU A 151 -0.84 4.12 -6.23
C GLU A 151 -2.15 4.02 -5.45
N GLY A 152 -2.85 2.89 -5.57
CA GLY A 152 -4.10 2.64 -4.84
C GLY A 152 -3.92 2.67 -3.33
N SER A 153 -2.85 2.08 -2.84
CA SER A 153 -2.52 2.05 -1.41
C SER A 153 -2.24 3.45 -0.85
N VAL A 154 -1.45 4.27 -1.57
CA VAL A 154 -1.16 5.66 -1.19
C VAL A 154 -2.41 6.54 -1.26
N ASP A 155 -3.23 6.37 -2.29
CA ASP A 155 -4.49 7.11 -2.43
C ASP A 155 -5.46 6.80 -1.30
N LEU A 156 -5.59 5.52 -0.92
CA LEU A 156 -6.46 5.12 0.18
C LEU A 156 -5.99 5.70 1.52
N ALA A 157 -4.66 5.74 1.77
CA ALA A 157 -4.10 6.39 2.95
C ALA A 157 -4.46 7.89 2.98
N ARG A 158 -4.31 8.61 1.86
CA ARG A 158 -4.73 10.03 1.75
C ARG A 158 -6.22 10.22 1.99
N LEU A 159 -7.07 9.39 1.40
CA LEU A 159 -8.53 9.45 1.58
C LEU A 159 -8.94 9.14 3.03
N ALA A 160 -8.17 8.31 3.71
CA ALA A 160 -8.33 8.04 5.14
C ALA A 160 -7.86 9.21 6.05
N GLY A 161 -7.21 10.23 5.50
CA GLY A 161 -6.65 11.36 6.26
C GLY A 161 -5.38 11.01 7.02
N LEU A 162 -4.67 9.95 6.58
CA LEU A 162 -3.41 9.47 7.12
C LEU A 162 -2.23 9.95 6.25
N ARG A 163 -1.01 9.69 6.69
CA ARG A 163 0.19 9.92 5.86
C ARG A 163 0.07 9.18 4.53
N PRO A 164 0.54 9.74 3.41
CA PRO A 164 0.48 9.11 2.09
C PRO A 164 1.48 7.96 1.96
N ALA A 165 1.38 7.00 2.88
CA ALA A 165 2.23 5.84 3.02
C ALA A 165 1.40 4.62 3.40
N ALA A 166 1.63 3.50 2.72
CA ALA A 166 0.94 2.24 2.99
C ALA A 166 1.88 1.06 2.80
N VAL A 167 1.51 -0.08 3.37
CA VAL A 167 2.21 -1.35 3.19
C VAL A 167 1.35 -2.24 2.33
N LEU A 168 1.96 -2.97 1.41
CA LEU A 168 1.30 -3.99 0.60
C LEU A 168 2.11 -5.29 0.53
N CYS A 169 1.40 -6.38 0.28
CA CYS A 169 1.98 -7.68 -0.05
C CYS A 169 0.95 -8.51 -0.83
N GLU A 170 1.38 -9.16 -1.88
CA GLU A 170 0.55 -9.90 -2.84
C GLU A 170 0.03 -11.20 -2.20
N LEU A 171 -1.31 -11.40 -2.20
CA LEU A 171 -1.96 -12.57 -1.60
C LEU A 171 -1.66 -13.84 -2.40
N MET A 172 -1.23 -14.90 -1.70
CA MET A 172 -0.91 -16.20 -2.28
C MET A 172 -1.80 -17.30 -1.71
N ASN A 173 -1.97 -18.34 -2.53
CA ASN A 173 -2.51 -19.60 -2.07
C ASN A 173 -1.45 -20.40 -1.27
N PRO A 174 -1.86 -21.36 -0.40
CA PRO A 174 -0.90 -22.16 0.36
C PRO A 174 0.06 -23.00 -0.49
N ASP A 175 -0.26 -23.23 -1.76
CA ASP A 175 0.59 -23.96 -2.72
C ASP A 175 1.63 -23.07 -3.41
N GLY A 176 1.61 -21.75 -3.12
CA GLY A 176 2.52 -20.76 -3.68
C GLY A 176 2.05 -20.12 -4.99
N THR A 177 0.85 -20.42 -5.46
CA THR A 177 0.22 -19.72 -6.58
C THR A 177 -0.44 -18.41 -6.13
N MET A 178 -0.66 -17.46 -7.05
CA MET A 178 -1.35 -16.22 -6.71
C MET A 178 -2.84 -16.48 -6.48
N ALA A 179 -3.40 -15.93 -5.40
CA ALA A 179 -4.83 -16.02 -5.12
C ALA A 179 -5.63 -15.11 -6.07
N ARG A 180 -6.74 -15.63 -6.64
CA ARG A 180 -7.58 -14.92 -7.62
C ARG A 180 -9.06 -15.20 -7.42
N GLY A 181 -9.89 -14.29 -7.89
CA GLY A 181 -11.33 -14.48 -7.98
C GLY A 181 -11.98 -14.97 -6.67
N GLU A 182 -12.58 -16.16 -6.69
CA GLU A 182 -13.29 -16.70 -5.51
C GLU A 182 -12.32 -17.03 -4.35
N GLU A 183 -11.06 -17.36 -4.61
CA GLU A 183 -10.07 -17.61 -3.56
C GLU A 183 -9.84 -16.37 -2.69
N VAL A 184 -9.73 -15.20 -3.33
CA VAL A 184 -9.64 -13.89 -2.67
C VAL A 184 -10.90 -13.60 -1.86
N ALA A 185 -12.09 -13.86 -2.42
CA ALA A 185 -13.36 -13.65 -1.74
C ALA A 185 -13.53 -14.57 -0.52
N VAL A 186 -13.08 -15.82 -0.60
CA VAL A 186 -13.05 -16.77 0.54
C VAL A 186 -12.13 -16.24 1.63
N TYR A 187 -10.92 -15.81 1.28
CA TYR A 187 -9.96 -15.23 2.23
C TYR A 187 -10.52 -13.97 2.91
N ALA A 188 -11.12 -13.06 2.12
CA ALA A 188 -11.75 -11.85 2.63
C ALA A 188 -12.83 -12.16 3.69
N ARG A 189 -13.71 -13.13 3.41
CA ARG A 189 -14.76 -13.57 4.35
C ARG A 189 -14.15 -14.18 5.63
N GLN A 190 -13.15 -15.04 5.49
CA GLN A 190 -12.48 -15.72 6.60
C GLN A 190 -11.87 -14.73 7.59
N TYR A 191 -11.23 -13.66 7.10
CA TYR A 191 -10.54 -12.68 7.92
C TYR A 191 -11.32 -11.37 8.11
N ASN A 192 -12.57 -11.30 7.62
CA ASN A 192 -13.44 -10.11 7.68
C ASN A 192 -12.74 -8.86 7.14
N LEU A 193 -12.11 -8.99 5.96
CA LEU A 193 -11.41 -7.90 5.28
C LEU A 193 -12.36 -7.21 4.28
N PRO A 194 -12.42 -5.88 4.27
CA PRO A 194 -13.02 -5.16 3.14
C PRO A 194 -12.25 -5.43 1.86
N MET A 195 -12.96 -5.48 0.75
CA MET A 195 -12.40 -5.61 -0.59
C MET A 195 -12.82 -4.42 -1.43
N LEU A 196 -11.91 -3.93 -2.26
CA LEU A 196 -12.22 -2.95 -3.31
C LEU A 196 -11.31 -3.18 -4.52
N THR A 197 -11.76 -2.73 -5.69
CA THR A 197 -10.94 -2.73 -6.90
C THR A 197 -10.27 -1.36 -7.11
N ILE A 198 -9.19 -1.35 -7.89
CA ILE A 198 -8.55 -0.10 -8.34
C ILE A 198 -9.52 0.73 -9.17
N ASP A 199 -10.42 0.08 -9.93
CA ASP A 199 -11.46 0.79 -10.69
C ASP A 199 -12.43 1.53 -9.79
N GLU A 200 -12.99 0.89 -8.77
CA GLU A 200 -13.87 1.54 -7.79
C GLU A 200 -13.19 2.75 -7.13
N LEU A 201 -11.91 2.62 -6.77
CA LEU A 201 -11.12 3.70 -6.19
C LEU A 201 -10.91 4.85 -7.18
N ALA A 202 -10.63 4.54 -8.46
CA ALA A 202 -10.46 5.55 -9.50
C ALA A 202 -11.77 6.31 -9.76
N GLN A 203 -12.91 5.60 -9.86
CA GLN A 203 -14.24 6.21 -10.03
C GLN A 203 -14.60 7.11 -8.84
N TYR A 204 -14.31 6.66 -7.62
CA TYR A 204 -14.50 7.47 -6.42
C TYR A 204 -13.69 8.78 -6.48
N ARG A 205 -12.41 8.72 -6.87
CA ARG A 205 -11.54 9.89 -6.99
C ARG A 205 -12.01 10.86 -8.06
N LEU A 206 -12.46 10.36 -9.22
CA LEU A 206 -13.06 11.19 -10.28
C LEU A 206 -14.32 11.90 -9.80
N ALA A 207 -15.19 11.21 -9.07
CA ALA A 207 -16.39 11.80 -8.51
C ALA A 207 -16.08 12.90 -7.48
N LEU A 208 -15.06 12.72 -6.64
CA LEU A 208 -14.59 13.75 -5.71
C LEU A 208 -14.07 15.00 -6.45
N GLN A 209 -13.28 14.81 -7.52
CA GLN A 209 -12.78 15.94 -8.32
C GLN A 209 -13.92 16.73 -8.97
N ALA A 210 -14.92 16.05 -9.54
CA ALA A 210 -16.09 16.68 -10.13
C ALA A 210 -16.89 17.51 -9.10
N GLN A 211 -17.08 17.00 -7.87
CA GLN A 211 -17.75 17.73 -6.80
C GLN A 211 -16.97 18.97 -6.37
N THR A 212 -15.65 18.88 -6.27
CA THR A 212 -14.81 20.01 -5.91
C THR A 212 -14.86 21.09 -6.99
N ALA A 213 -14.81 20.70 -8.27
CA ALA A 213 -14.91 21.62 -9.39
C ALA A 213 -16.29 22.32 -9.48
N ALA A 214 -17.37 21.63 -9.10
CA ALA A 214 -18.74 22.19 -9.09
C ALA A 214 -19.02 23.11 -7.89
N ALA A 215 -18.15 23.12 -6.88
CA ALA A 215 -18.29 23.95 -5.67
C ALA A 215 -17.52 25.28 -5.74
N ILE A 216 -16.80 25.53 -6.85
CA ILE A 216 -16.05 26.76 -7.15
C ILE A 216 -16.83 27.61 -8.16
#